data_121ed6f1e1397fe1f2f4ebd3a6d9c835
#
_entry.id   121ed6f1e1397fe1f2f4ebd3a6d9c835
#
_cell.length_a   1.000
_cell.length_b   1.000
_cell.length_c   1.000
_cell.angle_alpha   90.00
_cell.angle_beta   90.00
_cell.angle_gamma   90.00
#
_symmetry.space_group_name_H-M   'P 1'
#
loop_
_entity.id
_entity.type
_entity.pdbx_description
1 polymer ?
#
loop_
_entity_poly.entity_id
_entity_poly.type
_entity_poly.pdbx_seq_one_letter_code
_entity_poly.pdbx_strand_id
1 'polypeptide(L)'
;MRLWLNHTGEVSLREQLITQVVLAILCKELIPGQRLPSTRELARRFNIHANTASAAYRELARQGWLEFRHGSGVFVRANQPAAPLSPEVAAEFVVDRLIGELVAKARKKGASDTLLRTRLRRWLSIEPPSRWLVIEPDPELCRIVIQEMTPALTLPVVGCTPDECDNPAVLHGSMPVVLPSKAESVRKLLPAGTELTTLQVHPVAPEVQVYLQRYLPEHSGDLIGIVSRWSEFQRIARTMLVATGLPPESLLVRDPSQPGWKRGLDATVGVVCDSVAALELPPGLFPMRFTLLDAASLAPLRAMEATIAGEGDETSA
;
A
#
# COMPACT_ATOMS: atom_id res chain seq x y z
N MET A 1 36.88 -2.87 8.41
CA MET A 1 36.00 -3.94 7.90
C MET A 1 35.38 -4.69 9.08
N ARG A 2 34.08 -4.59 9.24
CA ARG A 2 33.30 -5.32 10.25
C ARG A 2 32.55 -6.44 9.53
N LEU A 3 33.06 -7.67 9.66
CA LEU A 3 32.41 -8.88 9.12
C LEU A 3 31.87 -9.69 10.30
N TRP A 4 30.81 -10.42 10.04
CA TRP A 4 30.26 -11.42 10.95
C TRP A 4 29.95 -12.70 10.19
N LEU A 5 30.33 -13.87 10.70
CA LEU A 5 30.12 -15.14 10.07
C LEU A 5 29.33 -16.06 10.99
N ASN A 6 28.34 -16.73 10.44
CA ASN A 6 27.53 -17.71 11.14
C ASN A 6 27.99 -19.12 10.77
N HIS A 7 28.60 -19.84 11.73
CA HIS A 7 29.11 -21.18 11.53
C HIS A 7 28.03 -22.26 11.49
N THR A 8 26.79 -21.96 11.90
CA THR A 8 25.68 -22.91 12.01
C THR A 8 24.54 -22.61 11.01
N GLY A 9 24.75 -21.66 10.08
CA GLY A 9 23.75 -21.29 9.08
C GLY A 9 23.76 -22.19 7.86
N GLU A 10 22.67 -22.16 7.08
CA GLU A 10 22.51 -22.88 5.82
C GLU A 10 23.44 -22.38 4.70
N VAL A 11 23.85 -21.10 4.77
CA VAL A 11 24.75 -20.46 3.81
C VAL A 11 26.21 -20.75 4.17
N SER A 12 26.98 -21.19 3.20
CA SER A 12 28.40 -21.53 3.42
C SER A 12 29.21 -20.32 3.91
N LEU A 13 30.19 -20.54 4.79
CA LEU A 13 31.09 -19.48 5.29
C LEU A 13 31.82 -18.76 4.14
N ARG A 14 32.08 -19.45 3.05
CA ARG A 14 32.66 -18.88 1.83
C ARG A 14 31.71 -17.86 1.19
N GLU A 15 30.44 -18.19 1.00
CA GLU A 15 29.42 -17.31 0.42
C GLU A 15 29.16 -16.12 1.33
N GLN A 16 29.01 -16.34 2.63
CA GLN A 16 28.87 -15.26 3.61
C GLN A 16 30.02 -14.26 3.52
N LEU A 17 31.26 -14.75 3.39
CA LEU A 17 32.44 -13.91 3.28
C LEU A 17 32.46 -13.11 1.97
N ILE A 18 32.14 -13.75 0.84
CA ILE A 18 32.05 -13.10 -0.47
C ILE A 18 31.02 -11.97 -0.42
N THR A 19 29.81 -12.29 0.01
CA THR A 19 28.70 -11.34 0.12
C THR A 19 29.06 -10.11 0.97
N GLN A 20 29.63 -10.34 2.15
CA GLN A 20 29.96 -9.22 3.06
C GLN A 20 31.10 -8.33 2.57
N VAL A 21 32.09 -8.91 1.86
CA VAL A 21 33.16 -8.10 1.24
C VAL A 21 32.61 -7.25 0.10
N VAL A 22 31.77 -7.82 -0.77
CA VAL A 22 31.10 -7.07 -1.85
C VAL A 22 30.25 -5.94 -1.28
N LEU A 23 29.48 -6.22 -0.23
CA LEU A 23 28.68 -5.23 0.48
C LEU A 23 29.54 -4.08 1.04
N ALA A 24 30.63 -4.40 1.72
CA ALA A 24 31.52 -3.40 2.28
C ALA A 24 32.12 -2.50 1.19
N ILE A 25 32.39 -3.05 -0.01
CA ILE A 25 32.87 -2.28 -1.16
C ILE A 25 31.75 -1.36 -1.71
N LEU A 26 30.54 -1.91 -1.91
CA LEU A 26 29.40 -1.16 -2.42
C LEU A 26 28.94 -0.05 -1.49
N CYS A 27 28.98 -0.30 -0.17
CA CYS A 27 28.67 0.69 0.86
C CYS A 27 29.81 1.68 1.11
N LYS A 28 30.92 1.62 0.34
CA LYS A 28 32.11 2.46 0.50
C LYS A 28 32.81 2.34 1.87
N GLU A 29 32.54 1.28 2.62
CA GLU A 29 33.31 0.94 3.82
C GLU A 29 34.70 0.40 3.46
N LEU A 30 34.82 -0.24 2.31
CA LEU A 30 36.08 -0.60 1.65
C LEU A 30 36.23 0.23 0.40
N ILE A 31 37.21 1.08 0.38
CA ILE A 31 37.47 2.00 -0.74
C ILE A 31 38.43 1.39 -1.77
N PRO A 32 38.32 1.76 -3.04
CA PRO A 32 39.27 1.35 -4.09
C PRO A 32 40.72 1.54 -3.68
N GLY A 33 41.56 0.53 -3.92
CA GLY A 33 42.97 0.54 -3.53
C GLY A 33 43.24 0.19 -2.05
N GLN A 34 42.21 0.01 -1.23
CA GLN A 34 42.38 -0.37 0.17
C GLN A 34 42.89 -1.81 0.30
N ARG A 35 43.89 -2.00 1.15
CA ARG A 35 44.45 -3.32 1.48
C ARG A 35 43.53 -4.07 2.44
N LEU A 36 43.23 -5.33 2.11
CA LEU A 36 42.48 -6.25 2.94
C LEU A 36 43.42 -7.08 3.83
N PRO A 37 42.89 -7.63 4.96
CA PRO A 37 43.64 -8.58 5.76
C PRO A 37 44.10 -9.78 4.93
N SER A 38 45.25 -10.35 5.28
CA SER A 38 45.70 -11.59 4.64
C SER A 38 44.73 -12.75 4.90
N THR A 39 44.69 -13.75 4.02
CA THR A 39 43.82 -14.94 4.20
C THR A 39 44.07 -15.65 5.54
N ARG A 40 45.30 -15.66 6.03
CA ARG A 40 45.68 -16.21 7.37
C ARG A 40 45.12 -15.35 8.49
N GLU A 41 45.22 -14.06 8.39
CA GLU A 41 44.71 -13.11 9.38
C GLU A 41 43.19 -13.14 9.43
N LEU A 42 42.53 -13.20 8.27
CA LEU A 42 41.08 -13.34 8.14
C LEU A 42 40.60 -14.65 8.78
N ALA A 43 41.27 -15.77 8.45
CA ALA A 43 40.97 -17.09 8.98
C ALA A 43 41.05 -17.12 10.52
N ARG A 44 42.12 -16.54 11.09
CA ARG A 44 42.31 -16.45 12.55
C ARG A 44 41.25 -15.55 13.19
N ARG A 45 40.95 -14.39 12.59
CA ARG A 45 40.02 -13.42 13.15
C ARG A 45 38.58 -13.91 13.22
N PHE A 46 38.17 -14.70 12.23
CA PHE A 46 36.79 -15.16 12.12
C PHE A 46 36.63 -16.67 12.41
N ASN A 47 37.69 -17.30 12.89
CA ASN A 47 37.71 -18.74 13.22
C ASN A 47 37.24 -19.63 12.07
N ILE A 48 37.75 -19.36 10.86
CA ILE A 48 37.44 -20.14 9.65
C ILE A 48 38.72 -20.79 9.12
N HIS A 49 38.54 -21.81 8.28
CA HIS A 49 39.68 -22.45 7.66
C HIS A 49 40.37 -21.52 6.64
N ALA A 50 41.71 -21.48 6.62
CA ALA A 50 42.48 -20.63 5.69
C ALA A 50 42.14 -20.88 4.22
N ASN A 51 41.79 -22.12 3.85
CA ASN A 51 41.34 -22.46 2.50
C ASN A 51 40.02 -21.81 2.14
N THR A 52 39.08 -21.68 3.10
CA THR A 52 37.80 -20.98 2.91
C THR A 52 38.02 -19.50 2.63
N ALA A 53 38.86 -18.83 3.43
CA ALA A 53 39.24 -17.43 3.18
C ALA A 53 39.94 -17.23 1.83
N SER A 54 40.87 -18.15 1.49
CA SER A 54 41.58 -18.12 0.20
C SER A 54 40.63 -18.35 -0.99
N ALA A 55 39.69 -19.27 -0.86
CA ALA A 55 38.71 -19.56 -1.91
C ALA A 55 37.76 -18.35 -2.13
N ALA A 56 37.33 -17.68 -1.06
CA ALA A 56 36.50 -16.49 -1.14
C ALA A 56 37.25 -15.34 -1.83
N TYR A 57 38.49 -15.08 -1.44
CA TYR A 57 39.28 -13.99 -2.06
C TYR A 57 39.60 -14.27 -3.53
N ARG A 58 39.87 -15.52 -3.91
CA ARG A 58 40.05 -15.89 -5.31
C ARG A 58 38.80 -15.69 -6.14
N GLU A 59 37.64 -16.04 -5.59
CA GLU A 59 36.35 -15.80 -6.24
C GLU A 59 36.07 -14.32 -6.42
N LEU A 60 36.27 -13.51 -5.39
CA LEU A 60 36.13 -12.05 -5.45
C LEU A 60 37.08 -11.41 -6.47
N ALA A 61 38.29 -11.95 -6.59
CA ALA A 61 39.24 -11.49 -7.61
C ALA A 61 38.79 -11.91 -9.03
N ARG A 62 38.24 -13.13 -9.20
CA ARG A 62 37.68 -13.61 -10.46
C ARG A 62 36.48 -12.74 -10.91
N GLN A 63 35.67 -12.32 -9.96
CA GLN A 63 34.53 -11.43 -10.17
C GLN A 63 34.95 -9.95 -10.38
N GLY A 64 36.23 -9.63 -10.21
CA GLY A 64 36.78 -8.29 -10.45
C GLY A 64 36.64 -7.31 -9.26
N TRP A 65 36.24 -7.77 -8.07
CA TRP A 65 36.14 -6.93 -6.88
C TRP A 65 37.47 -6.70 -6.18
N LEU A 66 38.34 -7.73 -6.22
CA LEU A 66 39.66 -7.69 -5.57
C LEU A 66 40.77 -7.91 -6.60
N GLU A 67 42.00 -7.53 -6.23
CA GLU A 67 43.21 -7.85 -6.97
C GLU A 67 44.30 -8.34 -6.00
N PHE A 68 45.06 -9.35 -6.47
CA PHE A 68 46.24 -9.82 -5.78
C PHE A 68 47.44 -9.06 -6.31
N ARG A 69 48.16 -8.35 -5.43
CA ARG A 69 49.46 -7.74 -5.77
C ARG A 69 50.58 -8.58 -5.23
N HIS A 70 51.41 -9.09 -6.09
CA HIS A 70 52.52 -10.00 -5.69
C HIS A 70 53.38 -9.38 -4.60
N GLY A 71 53.62 -10.14 -3.50
CA GLY A 71 54.38 -9.66 -2.34
C GLY A 71 53.67 -8.60 -1.47
N SER A 72 52.61 -7.98 -1.94
CA SER A 72 51.95 -6.85 -1.25
C SER A 72 50.59 -7.21 -0.62
N GLY A 73 49.94 -8.26 -1.08
CA GLY A 73 48.67 -8.74 -0.50
C GLY A 73 47.45 -8.60 -1.41
N VAL A 74 46.27 -8.49 -0.78
CA VAL A 74 44.97 -8.39 -1.48
C VAL A 74 44.44 -6.97 -1.31
N PHE A 75 43.97 -6.40 -2.41
CA PHE A 75 43.49 -5.02 -2.46
C PHE A 75 42.12 -4.94 -3.15
N VAL A 76 41.33 -3.95 -2.78
CA VAL A 76 40.10 -3.60 -3.48
C VAL A 76 40.48 -3.03 -4.85
N ARG A 77 39.89 -3.55 -5.91
CA ARG A 77 40.22 -3.13 -7.28
C ARG A 77 39.74 -1.69 -7.54
N ALA A 78 40.57 -0.89 -8.24
CA ALA A 78 40.22 0.50 -8.54
C ALA A 78 39.09 0.62 -9.56
N ASN A 79 39.12 -0.20 -10.60
CA ASN A 79 38.06 -0.30 -11.62
C ASN A 79 37.19 -1.51 -11.25
N GLN A 80 36.12 -1.26 -10.54
CA GLN A 80 35.13 -2.29 -10.20
C GLN A 80 34.32 -2.69 -11.43
N PRO A 81 33.84 -3.94 -11.50
CA PRO A 81 32.94 -4.32 -12.58
C PRO A 81 31.73 -3.39 -12.57
N ALA A 82 31.46 -2.78 -13.70
CA ALA A 82 30.26 -1.99 -13.94
C ALA A 82 29.04 -2.90 -14.19
N ALA A 83 28.90 -3.98 -13.43
CA ALA A 83 27.68 -4.75 -13.47
C ALA A 83 26.69 -4.01 -12.57
N PRO A 84 25.61 -3.42 -13.12
CA PRO A 84 24.51 -3.02 -12.28
C PRO A 84 24.03 -4.30 -11.59
N LEU A 85 24.13 -4.33 -10.24
CA LEU A 85 23.37 -5.30 -9.48
C LEU A 85 21.92 -5.16 -9.96
N SER A 86 21.26 -6.27 -10.29
CA SER A 86 19.83 -6.16 -10.55
C SER A 86 19.20 -5.46 -9.34
N PRO A 87 18.15 -4.65 -9.51
CA PRO A 87 17.48 -3.98 -8.39
C PRO A 87 17.14 -4.93 -7.24
N GLU A 88 16.83 -6.19 -7.57
CA GLU A 88 16.52 -7.26 -6.63
C GLU A 88 17.73 -7.63 -5.76
N VAL A 89 18.90 -7.85 -6.37
CA VAL A 89 20.15 -8.16 -5.65
C VAL A 89 20.60 -6.97 -4.79
N ALA A 90 20.40 -5.74 -5.25
CA ALA A 90 20.70 -4.56 -4.47
C ALA A 90 19.77 -4.46 -3.24
N ALA A 91 18.48 -4.80 -3.40
CA ALA A 91 17.52 -4.81 -2.31
C ALA A 91 17.85 -5.89 -1.25
N GLU A 92 18.21 -7.10 -1.66
CA GLU A 92 18.65 -8.17 -0.74
C GLU A 92 19.82 -7.71 0.13
N PHE A 93 20.81 -7.03 -0.46
CA PHE A 93 21.95 -6.52 0.26
C PHE A 93 21.57 -5.44 1.28
N VAL A 94 20.65 -4.55 0.95
CA VAL A 94 20.17 -3.53 1.89
C VAL A 94 19.47 -4.20 3.07
N VAL A 95 18.61 -5.18 2.81
CA VAL A 95 17.91 -5.96 3.84
C VAL A 95 18.88 -6.70 4.76
N ASP A 96 19.87 -7.41 4.21
CA ASP A 96 20.89 -8.13 4.98
C ASP A 96 21.70 -7.18 5.88
N ARG A 97 22.01 -5.98 5.40
CA ARG A 97 22.68 -4.96 6.20
C ARG A 97 21.83 -4.50 7.37
N LEU A 98 20.57 -4.17 7.12
CA LEU A 98 19.62 -3.73 8.16
C LEU A 98 19.42 -4.81 9.22
N ILE A 99 19.25 -6.08 8.81
CA ILE A 99 19.16 -7.22 9.73
C ILE A 99 20.44 -7.36 10.56
N GLY A 100 21.60 -7.25 9.93
CA GLY A 100 22.89 -7.31 10.62
C GLY A 100 23.06 -6.21 11.66
N GLU A 101 22.68 -4.97 11.33
CA GLU A 101 22.69 -3.84 12.28
C GLU A 101 21.71 -4.05 13.43
N LEU A 102 20.51 -4.54 13.15
CA LEU A 102 19.50 -4.86 14.16
C LEU A 102 20.03 -5.90 15.15
N VAL A 103 20.56 -7.02 14.63
CA VAL A 103 21.13 -8.10 15.45
C VAL A 103 22.28 -7.60 16.32
N ALA A 104 23.19 -6.83 15.75
CA ALA A 104 24.33 -6.26 16.49
C ALA A 104 23.87 -5.31 17.62
N LYS A 105 22.91 -4.41 17.33
CA LYS A 105 22.32 -3.50 18.32
C LYS A 105 21.59 -4.24 19.43
N ALA A 106 20.81 -5.26 19.09
CA ALA A 106 20.05 -6.05 20.05
C ALA A 106 20.97 -6.86 20.99
N ARG A 107 22.01 -7.51 20.44
CA ARG A 107 23.03 -8.21 21.24
C ARG A 107 23.77 -7.26 22.19
N LYS A 108 24.10 -6.06 21.74
CA LYS A 108 24.72 -5.03 22.59
C LYS A 108 23.82 -4.61 23.76
N LYS A 109 22.49 -4.73 23.59
CA LYS A 109 21.50 -4.49 24.65
C LYS A 109 21.17 -5.76 25.47
N GLY A 110 21.88 -6.85 25.28
CA GLY A 110 21.73 -8.09 26.07
C GLY A 110 20.64 -9.04 25.53
N ALA A 111 20.11 -8.80 24.35
CA ALA A 111 19.14 -9.73 23.77
C ALA A 111 19.81 -11.05 23.34
N SER A 112 19.25 -12.19 23.77
CA SER A 112 19.71 -13.51 23.31
C SER A 112 19.26 -13.78 21.88
N ASP A 113 19.99 -14.64 21.17
CA ASP A 113 19.64 -15.07 19.81
C ASP A 113 18.27 -15.77 19.76
N THR A 114 17.90 -16.51 20.81
CA THR A 114 16.59 -17.14 20.93
C THR A 114 15.47 -16.09 21.02
N LEU A 115 15.65 -15.07 21.82
CA LEU A 115 14.71 -13.96 21.94
C LEU A 115 14.56 -13.22 20.59
N LEU A 116 15.70 -12.92 19.94
CA LEU A 116 15.72 -12.29 18.63
C LEU A 116 14.96 -13.11 17.59
N ARG A 117 15.23 -14.40 17.46
CA ARG A 117 14.54 -15.29 16.53
C ARG A 117 13.03 -15.34 16.79
N THR A 118 12.63 -15.44 18.07
CA THR A 118 11.21 -15.49 18.44
C THR A 118 10.50 -14.18 18.08
N ARG A 119 11.16 -13.03 18.37
CA ARG A 119 10.58 -11.72 18.06
C ARG A 119 10.55 -11.44 16.56
N LEU A 120 11.63 -11.76 15.81
CA LEU A 120 11.66 -11.61 14.37
C LEU A 120 10.62 -12.47 13.68
N ARG A 121 10.46 -13.75 14.08
CA ARG A 121 9.38 -14.61 13.54
C ARG A 121 8.01 -13.99 13.76
N ARG A 122 7.75 -13.46 14.96
CA ARG A 122 6.49 -12.78 15.26
C ARG A 122 6.28 -11.55 14.38
N TRP A 123 7.32 -10.72 14.20
CA TRP A 123 7.26 -9.54 13.33
C TRP A 123 7.10 -9.91 11.85
N LEU A 124 7.81 -10.93 11.38
CA LEU A 124 7.70 -11.40 10.01
C LEU A 124 6.39 -12.14 9.72
N SER A 125 5.69 -12.61 10.76
CA SER A 125 4.33 -13.16 10.61
C SER A 125 3.23 -12.08 10.63
N ILE A 126 3.57 -10.83 10.96
CA ILE A 126 2.70 -9.68 10.83
C ILE A 126 2.97 -9.11 9.43
N GLU A 127 2.22 -9.58 8.45
CA GLU A 127 2.24 -8.95 7.14
C GLU A 127 1.63 -7.54 7.27
N PRO A 128 2.31 -6.49 6.79
CA PRO A 128 1.71 -5.17 6.77
C PRO A 128 0.44 -5.23 5.93
N PRO A 129 -0.59 -4.47 6.29
CA PRO A 129 -1.79 -4.39 5.48
C PRO A 129 -1.43 -4.00 4.04
N SER A 130 -2.02 -4.73 3.08
CA SER A 130 -1.73 -4.56 1.65
C SER A 130 -2.91 -3.99 0.87
N ARG A 131 -4.08 -3.83 1.52
CA ARG A 131 -5.30 -3.36 0.88
C ARG A 131 -6.32 -2.82 1.89
N TRP A 132 -7.19 -1.94 1.43
CA TRP A 132 -8.43 -1.56 2.11
C TRP A 132 -9.54 -2.53 1.77
N LEU A 133 -10.36 -2.89 2.76
CA LEU A 133 -11.49 -3.81 2.60
C LEU A 133 -12.79 -3.11 3.01
N VAL A 134 -13.59 -2.71 2.04
CA VAL A 134 -14.92 -2.13 2.26
C VAL A 134 -15.89 -3.26 2.55
N ILE A 135 -16.49 -3.25 3.75
CA ILE A 135 -17.48 -4.25 4.16
C ILE A 135 -18.87 -3.62 4.05
N GLU A 136 -19.61 -3.99 3.00
CA GLU A 136 -20.94 -3.44 2.71
C GLU A 136 -21.84 -4.52 2.10
N PRO A 137 -23.05 -4.76 2.67
CA PRO A 137 -23.98 -5.77 2.13
C PRO A 137 -24.60 -5.39 0.79
N ASP A 138 -24.78 -4.09 0.52
CA ASP A 138 -25.33 -3.63 -0.77
C ASP A 138 -24.19 -3.51 -1.81
N PRO A 139 -24.22 -4.29 -2.90
CA PRO A 139 -23.13 -4.33 -3.87
C PRO A 139 -22.96 -3.01 -4.64
N GLU A 140 -24.03 -2.26 -4.89
CA GLU A 140 -23.92 -0.99 -5.61
C GLU A 140 -23.38 0.11 -4.70
N LEU A 141 -23.79 0.15 -3.43
CA LEU A 141 -23.21 1.06 -2.45
C LEU A 141 -21.73 0.74 -2.20
N CYS A 142 -21.37 -0.55 -2.12
CA CYS A 142 -19.99 -0.99 -2.02
C CYS A 142 -19.14 -0.46 -3.19
N ARG A 143 -19.63 -0.56 -4.42
CA ARG A 143 -18.97 -0.04 -5.63
C ARG A 143 -18.77 1.48 -5.59
N ILE A 144 -19.78 2.22 -5.11
CA ILE A 144 -19.70 3.68 -4.96
C ILE A 144 -18.58 4.04 -3.97
N VAL A 145 -18.54 3.41 -2.79
CA VAL A 145 -17.52 3.64 -1.77
C VAL A 145 -16.12 3.32 -2.31
N ILE A 146 -15.93 2.19 -2.98
CA ILE A 146 -14.66 1.82 -3.62
C ILE A 146 -14.24 2.87 -4.65
N GLN A 147 -15.15 3.30 -5.52
CA GLN A 147 -14.89 4.32 -6.54
C GLN A 147 -14.46 5.65 -5.94
N GLU A 148 -14.97 6.02 -4.78
CA GLU A 148 -14.62 7.26 -4.10
C GLU A 148 -13.32 7.17 -3.29
N MET A 149 -13.00 5.98 -2.75
CA MET A 149 -11.76 5.74 -2.01
C MET A 149 -10.53 5.60 -2.93
N THR A 150 -10.67 4.87 -4.05
CA THR A 150 -9.56 4.48 -4.92
C THR A 150 -8.68 5.65 -5.40
N PRO A 151 -9.22 6.80 -5.86
CA PRO A 151 -8.38 7.92 -6.32
C PRO A 151 -7.60 8.62 -5.21
N ALA A 152 -7.97 8.40 -3.95
CA ALA A 152 -7.43 9.11 -2.80
C ALA A 152 -6.40 8.31 -2.01
N LEU A 153 -6.31 7.00 -2.24
CA LEU A 153 -5.49 6.06 -1.48
C LEU A 153 -4.45 5.39 -2.38
N THR A 154 -3.35 4.94 -1.79
CA THR A 154 -2.24 4.28 -2.50
C THR A 154 -2.42 2.77 -2.53
N LEU A 155 -2.99 2.19 -1.46
CA LEU A 155 -3.28 0.77 -1.40
C LEU A 155 -4.56 0.43 -2.18
N PRO A 156 -4.61 -0.77 -2.79
CA PRO A 156 -5.81 -1.25 -3.46
C PRO A 156 -7.02 -1.24 -2.55
N VAL A 157 -8.18 -0.84 -3.09
CA VAL A 157 -9.47 -0.88 -2.38
C VAL A 157 -10.32 -1.99 -2.97
N VAL A 158 -10.74 -2.92 -2.13
CA VAL A 158 -11.59 -4.06 -2.51
C VAL A 158 -12.83 -4.10 -1.64
N GLY A 159 -13.88 -4.78 -2.09
CA GLY A 159 -15.13 -4.92 -1.34
C GLY A 159 -15.43 -6.37 -0.98
N CYS A 160 -16.17 -6.56 0.11
CA CYS A 160 -16.79 -7.83 0.47
C CYS A 160 -18.12 -7.60 1.17
N THR A 161 -18.95 -8.64 1.21
CA THR A 161 -20.15 -8.66 2.04
C THR A 161 -19.78 -9.03 3.50
N PRO A 162 -20.64 -8.69 4.49
CA PRO A 162 -20.41 -9.10 5.87
C PRO A 162 -20.27 -10.62 6.05
N ASP A 163 -21.01 -11.42 5.28
CA ASP A 163 -20.96 -12.88 5.37
C ASP A 163 -19.64 -13.48 4.88
N GLU A 164 -18.94 -12.80 3.97
CA GLU A 164 -17.62 -13.22 3.50
C GLU A 164 -16.51 -12.99 4.55
N CYS A 165 -16.77 -12.17 5.57
CA CYS A 165 -15.82 -11.91 6.65
C CYS A 165 -15.57 -13.12 7.57
N ASP A 166 -16.40 -14.16 7.51
CA ASP A 166 -16.16 -15.43 8.20
C ASP A 166 -14.95 -16.18 7.61
N ASN A 167 -14.54 -15.86 6.39
CA ASN A 167 -13.35 -16.42 5.76
C ASN A 167 -12.09 -15.63 6.18
N PRO A 168 -11.16 -16.22 6.96
CA PRO A 168 -9.96 -15.52 7.40
C PRO A 168 -9.08 -15.00 6.25
N ALA A 169 -9.12 -15.63 5.08
CA ALA A 169 -8.37 -15.20 3.91
C ALA A 169 -8.86 -13.84 3.35
N VAL A 170 -10.12 -13.48 3.55
CA VAL A 170 -10.67 -12.18 3.15
C VAL A 170 -10.13 -11.06 4.02
N LEU A 171 -9.99 -11.31 5.32
CA LEU A 171 -9.48 -10.33 6.29
C LEU A 171 -7.95 -10.24 6.32
N HIS A 172 -7.26 -11.30 5.88
CA HIS A 172 -5.79 -11.36 5.95
C HIS A 172 -5.16 -10.26 5.09
N GLY A 173 -4.23 -9.49 5.69
CA GLY A 173 -3.56 -8.37 5.03
C GLY A 173 -4.50 -7.21 4.64
N SER A 174 -5.69 -7.12 5.23
CA SER A 174 -6.68 -6.09 4.92
C SER A 174 -6.86 -5.11 6.06
N MET A 175 -7.19 -3.86 5.71
CA MET A 175 -7.70 -2.83 6.64
C MET A 175 -9.20 -2.69 6.43
N PRO A 176 -10.02 -3.28 7.31
CA PRO A 176 -11.47 -3.22 7.18
C PRO A 176 -12.01 -1.82 7.41
N VAL A 177 -12.87 -1.37 6.51
CA VAL A 177 -13.63 -0.12 6.63
C VAL A 177 -15.11 -0.39 6.46
N VAL A 178 -15.92 0.42 7.12
CA VAL A 178 -17.38 0.25 7.12
C VAL A 178 -18.07 1.60 7.22
N LEU A 179 -19.26 1.72 6.66
CA LEU A 179 -20.13 2.88 6.84
C LEU A 179 -20.71 2.93 8.28
N PRO A 180 -20.97 4.12 8.85
CA PRO A 180 -21.42 4.28 10.23
C PRO A 180 -22.67 3.46 10.56
N SER A 181 -23.61 3.38 9.61
CA SER A 181 -24.88 2.63 9.79
C SER A 181 -24.70 1.12 9.97
N LYS A 182 -23.56 0.56 9.54
CA LYS A 182 -23.25 -0.87 9.60
C LYS A 182 -22.15 -1.23 10.62
N ALA A 183 -21.50 -0.23 11.22
CA ALA A 183 -20.33 -0.44 12.08
C ALA A 183 -20.60 -1.41 13.25
N GLU A 184 -21.75 -1.32 13.91
CA GLU A 184 -22.06 -2.18 15.04
C GLU A 184 -22.34 -3.63 14.62
N SER A 185 -23.07 -3.84 13.52
CA SER A 185 -23.38 -5.17 13.00
C SER A 185 -22.14 -5.88 12.49
N VAL A 186 -21.29 -5.18 11.71
CA VAL A 186 -20.03 -5.72 11.18
C VAL A 186 -19.04 -6.04 12.32
N ARG A 187 -18.93 -5.18 13.34
CA ARG A 187 -18.03 -5.44 14.47
C ARG A 187 -18.34 -6.73 15.21
N LYS A 188 -19.60 -7.14 15.27
CA LYS A 188 -20.02 -8.42 15.90
C LYS A 188 -19.62 -9.65 15.09
N LEU A 189 -19.39 -9.49 13.79
CA LEU A 189 -19.00 -10.59 12.87
C LEU A 189 -17.47 -10.73 12.77
N LEU A 190 -16.73 -9.68 13.07
CA LEU A 190 -15.28 -9.71 12.95
C LEU A 190 -14.61 -10.45 14.12
N PRO A 191 -13.50 -11.16 13.88
CA PRO A 191 -12.69 -11.78 14.93
C PRO A 191 -12.27 -10.77 16.00
N ALA A 192 -12.21 -11.23 17.26
CA ALA A 192 -11.78 -10.40 18.38
C ALA A 192 -10.37 -9.82 18.12
N GLY A 193 -10.24 -8.50 18.26
CA GLY A 193 -8.98 -7.78 18.02
C GLY A 193 -8.79 -7.27 16.60
N THR A 194 -9.72 -7.50 15.67
CA THR A 194 -9.71 -6.86 14.35
C THR A 194 -10.05 -5.37 14.51
N GLU A 195 -9.15 -4.51 14.06
CA GLU A 195 -9.42 -3.08 13.99
C GLU A 195 -10.36 -2.78 12.83
N LEU A 196 -11.48 -2.12 13.12
CA LEU A 196 -12.49 -1.72 12.14
C LEU A 196 -12.56 -0.20 12.10
N THR A 197 -12.23 0.38 10.95
CA THR A 197 -12.33 1.82 10.73
C THR A 197 -13.72 2.19 10.24
N THR A 198 -14.37 3.12 10.92
CA THR A 198 -15.65 3.66 10.48
C THR A 198 -15.43 4.87 9.60
N LEU A 199 -15.95 4.81 8.36
CA LEU A 199 -15.89 5.92 7.42
C LEU A 199 -16.77 7.08 7.91
N GLN A 200 -16.31 8.30 7.75
CA GLN A 200 -17.15 9.47 7.95
C GLN A 200 -17.86 9.77 6.64
N VAL A 201 -19.18 9.79 6.68
CA VAL A 201 -20.01 10.13 5.52
C VAL A 201 -20.34 11.62 5.60
N HIS A 202 -20.13 12.32 4.52
CA HIS A 202 -20.47 13.74 4.44
C HIS A 202 -21.99 13.90 4.37
N PRO A 203 -22.62 14.74 5.23
CA PRO A 203 -24.02 15.07 5.03
C PRO A 203 -24.18 15.80 3.71
N VAL A 204 -25.31 15.55 3.05
CA VAL A 204 -25.68 16.12 1.75
C VAL A 204 -25.21 17.57 1.62
N ALA A 205 -24.27 17.76 0.71
CA ALA A 205 -23.45 18.95 0.69
C ALA A 205 -24.28 20.22 0.44
N PRO A 206 -23.87 21.35 1.01
CA PRO A 206 -24.32 22.70 0.58
C PRO A 206 -24.22 22.91 -0.94
N GLU A 207 -23.31 22.18 -1.59
CA GLU A 207 -23.11 22.15 -3.04
C GLU A 207 -24.38 21.70 -3.82
N VAL A 208 -25.17 20.80 -3.25
CA VAL A 208 -26.47 20.42 -3.84
C VAL A 208 -27.38 21.62 -3.97
N GLN A 209 -27.44 22.43 -2.95
CA GLN A 209 -28.29 23.62 -2.93
C GLN A 209 -27.82 24.65 -3.98
N VAL A 210 -26.52 24.85 -4.10
CA VAL A 210 -25.92 25.72 -5.11
C VAL A 210 -26.15 25.19 -6.53
N TYR A 211 -25.99 23.87 -6.71
CA TYR A 211 -26.24 23.22 -8.00
C TYR A 211 -27.72 23.34 -8.40
N LEU A 212 -28.63 23.04 -7.49
CA LEU A 212 -30.06 23.15 -7.74
C LEU A 212 -30.46 24.60 -8.07
N GLN A 213 -29.90 25.59 -7.39
CA GLN A 213 -30.14 27.00 -7.73
C GLN A 213 -29.67 27.37 -9.14
N ARG A 214 -28.60 26.73 -9.62
CA ARG A 214 -28.05 26.98 -10.95
C ARG A 214 -28.76 26.24 -12.07
N TYR A 215 -29.27 25.04 -11.79
CA TYR A 215 -29.88 24.13 -12.77
C TYR A 215 -31.34 23.80 -12.47
N LEU A 216 -31.99 24.56 -11.58
CA LEU A 216 -33.43 24.45 -11.40
C LEU A 216 -34.12 24.73 -12.74
N PRO A 217 -35.10 23.91 -13.10
CA PRO A 217 -35.91 24.14 -14.29
C PRO A 217 -36.50 25.54 -14.27
N GLU A 218 -36.19 26.35 -15.27
CA GLU A 218 -36.72 27.69 -15.42
C GLU A 218 -38.05 27.68 -16.15
N HIS A 219 -38.31 26.57 -16.87
CA HIS A 219 -39.49 26.44 -17.74
C HIS A 219 -40.32 25.20 -17.40
N SER A 220 -41.60 25.32 -17.58
CA SER A 220 -42.56 24.17 -17.52
C SER A 220 -42.19 23.16 -18.61
N GLY A 221 -41.69 21.99 -18.22
CA GLY A 221 -41.29 20.93 -19.16
C GLY A 221 -39.82 20.54 -19.12
N ASP A 222 -38.95 21.33 -18.42
CA ASP A 222 -37.58 20.97 -18.22
C ASP A 222 -37.47 19.74 -17.34
N LEU A 223 -36.52 18.82 -17.67
CA LEU A 223 -36.32 17.59 -16.97
C LEU A 223 -34.98 17.57 -16.24
N ILE A 224 -34.93 16.97 -15.03
CA ILE A 224 -33.72 16.63 -14.33
C ILE A 224 -33.57 15.10 -14.31
N GLY A 225 -32.40 14.62 -14.75
CA GLY A 225 -32.05 13.22 -14.70
C GLY A 225 -31.59 12.80 -13.28
N ILE A 226 -32.02 11.62 -12.85
CA ILE A 226 -31.47 10.91 -11.68
C ILE A 226 -30.91 9.60 -12.19
N VAL A 227 -29.57 9.43 -12.12
CA VAL A 227 -28.90 8.27 -12.69
C VAL A 227 -28.08 7.55 -11.62
N SER A 228 -28.46 6.32 -11.34
CA SER A 228 -27.76 5.44 -10.40
C SER A 228 -28.22 3.99 -10.60
N ARG A 229 -27.36 3.03 -10.33
CA ARG A 229 -27.73 1.62 -10.15
C ARG A 229 -28.25 1.33 -8.74
N TRP A 230 -27.84 2.14 -7.78
CA TRP A 230 -28.26 2.01 -6.39
C TRP A 230 -29.66 2.61 -6.19
N SER A 231 -30.63 1.73 -6.00
CA SER A 231 -32.06 2.11 -5.90
C SER A 231 -32.33 3.07 -4.73
N GLU A 232 -31.61 2.91 -3.62
CA GLU A 232 -31.74 3.80 -2.47
C GLU A 232 -31.25 5.22 -2.79
N PHE A 233 -30.19 5.36 -3.58
CA PHE A 233 -29.76 6.66 -4.10
C PHE A 233 -30.86 7.32 -4.92
N GLN A 234 -31.46 6.59 -5.85
CA GLN A 234 -32.55 7.10 -6.69
C GLN A 234 -33.71 7.61 -5.82
N ARG A 235 -34.07 6.85 -4.78
CA ARG A 235 -35.14 7.21 -3.85
C ARG A 235 -34.80 8.47 -3.04
N ILE A 236 -33.59 8.54 -2.49
CA ILE A 236 -33.10 9.70 -1.72
C ILE A 236 -33.04 10.95 -2.59
N ALA A 237 -32.39 10.85 -3.75
CA ALA A 237 -32.24 11.96 -4.69
C ALA A 237 -33.61 12.50 -5.12
N ARG A 238 -34.54 11.60 -5.49
CA ARG A 238 -35.92 12.00 -5.84
C ARG A 238 -36.60 12.74 -4.68
N THR A 239 -36.55 12.17 -3.48
CA THR A 239 -37.19 12.79 -2.29
C THR A 239 -36.63 14.17 -2.02
N MET A 240 -35.32 14.33 -2.11
CA MET A 240 -34.66 15.63 -1.90
C MET A 240 -35.05 16.66 -2.96
N LEU A 241 -35.04 16.27 -4.24
CA LEU A 241 -35.39 17.15 -5.34
C LEU A 241 -36.87 17.60 -5.26
N VAL A 242 -37.79 16.70 -4.92
CA VAL A 242 -39.20 17.06 -4.66
C VAL A 242 -39.32 17.99 -3.45
N ALA A 243 -38.56 17.77 -2.39
CA ALA A 243 -38.57 18.65 -1.21
C ALA A 243 -38.05 20.07 -1.51
N THR A 244 -37.29 20.26 -2.58
CA THR A 244 -36.88 21.62 -3.06
C THR A 244 -37.93 22.31 -3.90
N GLY A 245 -39.08 21.67 -4.14
CA GLY A 245 -40.22 22.21 -4.91
C GLY A 245 -40.28 21.75 -6.39
N LEU A 246 -39.40 20.81 -6.77
CA LEU A 246 -39.48 20.24 -8.14
C LEU A 246 -40.67 19.31 -8.27
N PRO A 247 -41.49 19.44 -9.36
CA PRO A 247 -42.57 18.54 -9.62
C PRO A 247 -42.04 17.12 -9.87
N PRO A 248 -42.67 16.08 -9.31
CA PRO A 248 -42.24 14.70 -9.53
C PRO A 248 -42.16 14.26 -10.98
N GLU A 249 -42.98 14.83 -11.84
CA GLU A 249 -43.05 14.62 -13.28
C GLU A 249 -41.88 15.20 -14.07
N SER A 250 -41.15 16.16 -13.49
CA SER A 250 -39.93 16.71 -14.08
C SER A 250 -38.68 15.86 -13.77
N LEU A 251 -38.82 14.74 -13.05
CA LEU A 251 -37.71 13.87 -12.66
C LEU A 251 -37.67 12.62 -13.55
N LEU A 252 -36.55 12.48 -14.29
CA LEU A 252 -36.27 11.34 -15.14
C LEU A 252 -35.32 10.38 -14.46
N VAL A 253 -35.84 9.30 -13.87
CA VAL A 253 -35.00 8.30 -13.18
C VAL A 253 -34.48 7.28 -14.18
N ARG A 254 -33.19 6.97 -14.13
CA ARG A 254 -32.51 6.00 -15.01
C ARG A 254 -31.55 5.10 -14.20
N ASP A 255 -31.60 3.82 -14.54
CA ASP A 255 -30.71 2.80 -14.02
C ASP A 255 -29.78 2.33 -15.13
N PRO A 256 -28.43 2.55 -15.00
CA PRO A 256 -27.46 2.12 -16.01
C PRO A 256 -27.39 0.61 -16.25
N SER A 257 -27.96 -0.23 -15.38
CA SER A 257 -28.07 -1.66 -15.62
C SER A 257 -29.16 -2.03 -16.65
N GLN A 258 -30.10 -1.12 -16.93
CA GLN A 258 -31.22 -1.38 -17.79
C GLN A 258 -30.92 -1.02 -19.26
N PRO A 259 -31.39 -1.84 -20.24
CA PRO A 259 -31.25 -1.50 -21.65
C PRO A 259 -31.89 -0.16 -21.97
N GLY A 260 -31.21 0.68 -22.75
CA GLY A 260 -31.75 1.97 -23.20
C GLY A 260 -31.86 3.06 -22.14
N TRP A 261 -31.19 2.91 -21.01
CA TRP A 261 -31.20 3.86 -19.90
C TRP A 261 -30.83 5.31 -20.30
N LYS A 262 -30.02 5.46 -21.37
CA LYS A 262 -29.60 6.77 -21.87
C LYS A 262 -30.72 7.57 -22.56
N ARG A 263 -31.84 6.92 -22.88
CA ARG A 263 -32.93 7.56 -23.63
C ARG A 263 -33.55 8.71 -22.85
N GLY A 264 -33.59 9.90 -23.48
CA GLY A 264 -34.18 11.11 -22.91
C GLY A 264 -33.28 11.87 -21.95
N LEU A 265 -32.05 11.40 -21.67
CA LEU A 265 -31.08 12.16 -20.85
C LEU A 265 -30.58 13.40 -21.60
N ASP A 266 -30.54 13.40 -22.90
CA ASP A 266 -30.22 14.53 -23.77
C ASP A 266 -31.20 15.69 -23.66
N ALA A 267 -32.41 15.42 -23.18
CA ALA A 267 -33.43 16.44 -22.94
C ALA A 267 -33.43 16.99 -21.51
N THR A 268 -32.51 16.52 -20.66
CA THR A 268 -32.39 17.01 -19.27
C THR A 268 -31.53 18.27 -19.19
N VAL A 269 -31.92 19.23 -18.37
CA VAL A 269 -31.13 20.44 -18.07
C VAL A 269 -29.99 20.16 -17.11
N GLY A 270 -30.05 19.05 -16.36
CA GLY A 270 -29.02 18.59 -15.46
C GLY A 270 -29.24 17.14 -15.04
N VAL A 271 -28.19 16.51 -14.52
CA VAL A 271 -28.24 15.11 -14.08
C VAL A 271 -27.64 14.98 -12.68
N VAL A 272 -28.40 14.41 -11.77
CA VAL A 272 -27.92 14.01 -10.42
C VAL A 272 -27.53 12.52 -10.49
N CYS A 273 -26.31 12.20 -10.10
CA CYS A 273 -25.79 10.84 -10.18
C CYS A 273 -24.79 10.53 -9.06
N ASP A 274 -24.58 9.27 -8.76
CA ASP A 274 -23.50 8.79 -7.92
C ASP A 274 -22.14 8.81 -8.65
N SER A 275 -21.06 8.52 -7.94
CA SER A 275 -19.69 8.55 -8.46
C SER A 275 -19.40 7.47 -9.50
N VAL A 276 -20.10 6.34 -9.48
CA VAL A 276 -19.98 5.26 -10.48
C VAL A 276 -20.77 5.62 -11.73
N ALA A 277 -22.03 6.01 -11.57
CA ALA A 277 -22.90 6.39 -12.68
C ALA A 277 -22.34 7.58 -13.46
N ALA A 278 -21.66 8.51 -12.80
CA ALA A 278 -21.01 9.66 -13.43
C ALA A 278 -20.00 9.28 -14.53
N LEU A 279 -19.35 8.13 -14.41
CA LEU A 279 -18.39 7.64 -15.40
C LEU A 279 -19.04 7.07 -16.65
N GLU A 280 -20.33 6.68 -16.57
CA GLU A 280 -21.06 6.03 -17.64
C GLU A 280 -21.95 7.01 -18.43
N LEU A 281 -22.06 8.27 -17.96
CA LEU A 281 -22.88 9.29 -18.60
C LEU A 281 -22.39 9.63 -20.01
N PRO A 282 -23.31 9.89 -20.95
CA PRO A 282 -22.94 10.43 -22.24
C PRO A 282 -22.24 11.80 -22.13
N PRO A 283 -21.33 12.13 -23.06
CA PRO A 283 -20.73 13.46 -23.12
C PRO A 283 -21.79 14.53 -23.42
N GLY A 284 -21.56 15.72 -22.88
CA GLY A 284 -22.48 16.89 -23.11
C GLY A 284 -23.55 17.07 -22.04
N LEU A 285 -23.66 16.15 -21.09
CA LEU A 285 -24.52 16.33 -19.93
C LEU A 285 -23.79 17.14 -18.83
N PHE A 286 -24.56 17.78 -17.97
CA PHE A 286 -24.06 18.51 -16.81
C PHE A 286 -24.30 17.69 -15.53
N PRO A 287 -23.36 16.79 -15.13
CA PRO A 287 -23.56 15.95 -13.99
C PRO A 287 -23.30 16.68 -12.69
N MET A 288 -24.24 16.62 -11.78
CA MET A 288 -24.00 16.80 -10.36
C MET A 288 -23.67 15.43 -9.76
N ARG A 289 -22.40 15.23 -9.51
CA ARG A 289 -21.92 14.03 -8.85
C ARG A 289 -22.11 14.13 -7.34
N PHE A 290 -22.93 13.29 -6.82
CA PHE A 290 -23.13 13.13 -5.39
C PHE A 290 -22.04 12.19 -4.83
N THR A 291 -21.25 12.68 -3.87
CA THR A 291 -20.21 11.92 -3.21
C THR A 291 -20.59 11.67 -1.76
N LEU A 292 -20.35 10.44 -1.30
CA LEU A 292 -20.52 10.04 0.10
C LEU A 292 -19.33 10.44 0.96
N LEU A 293 -18.12 10.41 0.35
CA LEU A 293 -16.84 10.66 1.01
C LEU A 293 -16.20 11.92 0.43
N ASP A 294 -15.79 12.82 1.29
CA ASP A 294 -15.02 13.99 0.91
C ASP A 294 -13.53 13.84 1.30
N ALA A 295 -12.75 14.88 1.03
CA ALA A 295 -11.32 14.88 1.35
C ALA A 295 -11.05 14.76 2.86
N ALA A 296 -11.96 15.31 3.70
CA ALA A 296 -11.84 15.23 5.16
C ALA A 296 -12.14 13.82 5.68
N SER A 297 -13.14 13.15 5.09
CA SER A 297 -13.49 11.75 5.38
C SER A 297 -12.34 10.78 5.07
N LEU A 298 -11.54 11.06 4.03
CA LEU A 298 -10.44 10.23 3.57
C LEU A 298 -9.08 10.57 4.20
N ALA A 299 -8.95 11.73 4.83
CA ALA A 299 -7.70 12.16 5.46
C ALA A 299 -7.17 11.19 6.53
N PRO A 300 -8.00 10.62 7.44
CA PRO A 300 -7.53 9.64 8.40
C PRO A 300 -6.98 8.37 7.75
N LEU A 301 -7.57 7.91 6.64
CA LEU A 301 -7.13 6.71 5.92
C LEU A 301 -5.76 6.94 5.28
N ARG A 302 -5.54 8.12 4.68
CA ARG A 302 -4.22 8.51 4.15
C ARG A 302 -3.15 8.57 5.23
N ALA A 303 -3.48 9.11 6.41
CA ALA A 303 -2.56 9.13 7.53
C ALA A 303 -2.18 7.72 8.01
N MET A 304 -3.13 6.78 8.00
CA MET A 304 -2.85 5.37 8.30
C MET A 304 -1.93 4.74 7.26
N GLU A 305 -2.13 4.99 5.97
CA GLU A 305 -1.22 4.50 4.90
C GLU A 305 0.20 5.07 5.07
N ALA A 306 0.35 6.36 5.33
CA ALA A 306 1.64 6.98 5.56
C ALA A 306 2.38 6.36 6.75
N THR A 307 1.66 6.04 7.82
CA THR A 307 2.24 5.34 8.99
C THR A 307 2.71 3.93 8.63
N ILE A 308 1.96 3.21 7.80
CA ILE A 308 2.32 1.86 7.35
C ILE A 308 3.53 1.91 6.40
N ALA A 309 3.59 2.90 5.51
CA ALA A 309 4.71 3.11 4.59
C ALA A 309 6.00 3.56 5.29
N GLY A 310 5.96 3.94 6.57
CA GLY A 310 7.13 4.42 7.32
C GLY A 310 7.50 5.88 7.01
N GLU A 311 6.63 6.64 6.35
CA GLU A 311 6.87 8.06 5.99
C GLU A 311 6.52 9.04 7.13
N GLY A 312 6.13 8.51 8.31
CA GLY A 312 5.54 9.31 9.40
C GLY A 312 6.50 9.99 10.38
N ASP A 313 7.83 9.89 10.26
CA ASP A 313 8.74 10.28 11.37
C ASP A 313 9.93 11.17 10.99
N GLU A 314 9.89 11.93 9.89
CA GLU A 314 10.97 12.90 9.55
C GLU A 314 10.67 14.36 9.96
N THR A 315 9.62 14.65 10.71
CA THR A 315 9.27 16.04 11.11
C THR A 315 9.25 16.24 12.63
N SER A 316 10.24 15.71 13.36
CA SER A 316 10.49 16.07 14.77
C SER A 316 11.96 15.79 15.12
N ALA A 317 12.84 16.64 14.68
CA ALA A 317 14.18 16.82 15.25
C ALA A 317 14.55 18.31 15.20
#